data_fbee89df824bd178623e1f9dd1069539
#
_entry.id   fbee89df824bd178623e1f9dd1069539
#
_cell.length_a   1.000
_cell.length_b   1.000
_cell.length_c   1.000
_cell.angle_alpha   90.00
_cell.angle_beta   90.00
_cell.angle_gamma   90.00
#
_symmetry.space_group_name_H-M   'P 1'
#
loop_
_entity.id
_entity.type
_entity.pdbx_description
1 polymer ?
#
loop_
_entity_poly.entity_id
_entity_poly.type
_entity_poly.pdbx_seq_one_letter_code
_entity_poly.pdbx_strand_id
1 'polypeptide(L)' 'KTGKKCWVAPYAVIENGCSIGNNCLVGTHSLVRTNFKDNCMVIGSPAKILKKIT' A
#
# COMPACT_ATOMS: atom_id res chain seq x y z
N LYS A 1 4.31 -0.06 8.30
CA LYS A 1 4.50 -1.50 8.47
C LYS A 1 3.73 -2.27 7.43
N THR A 2 4.35 -3.26 6.83
CA THR A 2 3.71 -4.08 5.80
C THR A 2 3.50 -5.49 6.31
N GLY A 3 2.44 -6.12 5.82
CA GLY A 3 2.18 -7.53 6.10
C GLY A 3 3.00 -8.43 5.19
N LYS A 4 2.56 -9.69 5.08
CA LYS A 4 3.26 -10.69 4.28
C LYS A 4 2.87 -10.59 2.82
N LYS A 5 3.77 -10.99 1.93
CA LYS A 5 3.53 -11.03 0.49
C LYS A 5 3.16 -9.66 -0.09
N CYS A 6 3.72 -8.61 0.49
CA CYS A 6 3.48 -7.28 -0.03
C CYS A 6 4.59 -6.87 -0.98
N TRP A 7 4.23 -6.12 -2.01
CA TRP A 7 5.19 -5.56 -2.92
C TRP A 7 5.06 -4.05 -2.91
N VAL A 8 6.17 -3.39 -2.60
CA VAL A 8 6.20 -1.93 -2.53
C VAL A 8 7.12 -1.45 -3.64
N ALA A 9 6.55 -0.69 -4.57
CA ALA A 9 7.31 -0.23 -5.72
C ALA A 9 8.34 0.83 -5.33
N PRO A 10 9.33 1.10 -6.19
CA PRO A 10 10.32 2.15 -5.92
C PRO A 10 9.67 3.50 -5.68
N TYR A 11 10.29 4.26 -4.79
CA TYR A 11 9.86 5.62 -4.45
C TYR A 11 8.51 5.70 -3.73
N ALA A 12 7.94 4.57 -3.35
CA ALA A 12 6.74 4.58 -2.52
C ALA A 12 7.14 4.88 -1.07
N VAL A 13 6.29 5.63 -0.38
CA VAL A 13 6.53 6.01 1.00
C VAL A 13 5.34 5.59 1.85
N ILE A 14 5.62 4.95 2.97
CA ILE A 14 4.60 4.60 3.96
C ILE A 14 4.89 5.43 5.19
N GLU A 15 3.97 6.33 5.54
CA GLU A 15 4.18 7.22 6.68
C GLU A 15 4.18 6.43 8.00
N ASN A 16 4.85 7.00 8.99
CA ASN A 16 4.91 6.40 10.32
C ASN A 16 3.50 6.20 10.87
N GLY A 17 3.30 5.06 11.52
CA GLY A 17 2.01 4.75 12.10
C GLY A 17 1.03 4.12 11.15
N CYS A 18 1.34 4.06 9.86
CA CYS A 18 0.48 3.42 8.88
C CYS A 18 0.87 1.97 8.68
N SER A 19 -0.10 1.14 8.33
CA SER A 19 0.17 -0.26 8.06
C SER A 19 -0.61 -0.73 6.83
N ILE A 20 -0.08 -1.74 6.19
CA ILE A 20 -0.68 -2.37 5.02
C ILE A 20 -0.83 -3.85 5.35
N GLY A 21 -2.00 -4.39 5.04
CA GLY A 21 -2.27 -5.79 5.32
C GLY A 21 -1.46 -6.73 4.43
N ASN A 22 -1.85 -8.00 4.41
CA ASN A 22 -1.15 -9.02 3.64
C ASN A 22 -1.55 -8.96 2.18
N ASN A 23 -0.64 -9.42 1.31
CA ASN A 23 -0.93 -9.57 -0.12
C ASN A 23 -1.38 -8.25 -0.76
N CYS A 24 -0.68 -7.18 -0.42
CA CYS A 24 -0.98 -5.85 -0.97
C CYS A 24 0.10 -5.42 -1.94
N LEU A 25 -0.27 -4.49 -2.81
CA LEU A 25 0.65 -3.96 -3.80
C LEU A 25 0.59 -2.44 -3.74
N VAL A 26 1.75 -1.81 -3.56
CA VAL A 26 1.85 -0.36 -3.50
C VAL A 26 2.55 0.14 -4.74
N GLY A 27 1.88 1.00 -5.49
CA GLY A 27 2.43 1.51 -6.74
C GLY A 27 3.59 2.48 -6.55
N THR A 28 4.31 2.73 -7.64
CA THR A 28 5.46 3.64 -7.60
C THR A 28 5.02 5.05 -7.25
N HIS A 29 5.87 5.75 -6.50
CA HIS A 29 5.62 7.12 -6.06
C HIS A 29 4.35 7.30 -5.23
N SER A 30 3.85 6.22 -4.65
CA SER A 30 2.66 6.29 -3.80
C SER A 30 3.03 6.80 -2.42
N LEU A 31 2.11 7.55 -1.82
CA LEU A 31 2.27 8.02 -0.45
C LEU A 31 1.17 7.42 0.40
N VAL A 32 1.52 6.44 1.23
CA VAL A 32 0.56 5.75 2.09
C VAL A 32 0.41 6.54 3.38
N ARG A 33 -0.76 7.13 3.59
CA ARG A 33 -1.04 7.96 4.75
C ARG A 33 -2.12 7.37 5.65
N THR A 34 -2.72 6.27 5.26
CA THR A 34 -3.74 5.60 6.06
C THR A 34 -3.44 4.10 6.06
N ASN A 35 -4.16 3.37 6.89
CA ASN A 35 -4.02 1.92 6.94
C ASN A 35 -4.85 1.27 5.83
N PHE A 36 -4.31 0.22 5.23
CA PHE A 36 -5.03 -0.55 4.22
C PHE A 36 -5.14 -2.00 4.67
N LYS A 37 -6.25 -2.64 4.32
CA LYS A 37 -6.51 -4.02 4.66
C LYS A 37 -5.85 -4.95 3.64
N ASP A 38 -6.04 -6.25 3.84
CA ASP A 38 -5.44 -7.27 2.97
C ASP A 38 -5.95 -7.18 1.54
N ASN A 39 -5.16 -7.70 0.62
CA ASN A 39 -5.56 -7.92 -0.77
C ASN A 39 -5.95 -6.64 -1.50
N CYS A 40 -5.19 -5.57 -1.28
CA CYS A 40 -5.46 -4.29 -1.92
C CYS A 40 -4.31 -3.87 -2.82
N MET A 41 -4.64 -3.21 -3.91
CA MET A 41 -3.65 -2.52 -4.72
C MET A 41 -3.89 -1.03 -4.53
N VAL A 42 -2.86 -0.32 -4.07
CA VAL A 42 -2.98 1.11 -3.78
C VAL A 42 -1.99 1.90 -4.60
N ILE A 43 -2.39 3.09 -4.99
CA ILE A 43 -1.53 3.94 -5.80
C ILE A 43 -1.95 5.41 -5.60
N GLY A 44 -1.00 6.29 -5.81
CA GLY A 44 -1.27 7.72 -5.79
C GLY A 44 -0.68 8.41 -4.58
N SER A 45 -0.78 9.73 -4.58
CA SER A 45 -0.30 10.56 -3.48
C SER A 45 -1.38 11.59 -3.16
N PRO A 46 -2.17 11.37 -2.10
CA PRO A 46 -2.15 10.22 -1.20
C PRO A 46 -2.64 8.92 -1.87
N ALA A 47 -2.09 7.80 -1.41
CA ALA A 47 -2.44 6.52 -1.99
C ALA A 47 -3.89 6.16 -1.71
N LYS A 48 -4.55 5.61 -2.72
CA LYS A 48 -5.92 5.14 -2.59
C LYS A 48 -6.03 3.76 -3.22
N ILE A 49 -7.05 3.02 -2.81
CA ILE A 49 -7.26 1.69 -3.35
C ILE A 49 -7.61 1.81 -4.83
N LEU A 50 -6.75 1.22 -5.67
CA LEU A 50 -7.04 1.15 -7.11
C LEU A 50 -8.00 0.01 -7.40
N LYS A 51 -7.75 -1.14 -6.80
CA LYS A 51 -8.65 -2.29 -6.89
C LYS A 51 -8.27 -3.30 -5.83
N LYS A 52 -9.16 -4.23 -5.58
CA LYS A 52 -8.87 -5.37 -4.71
C LYS A 52 -8.33 -6.50 -5.56
N ILE A 53 -7.38 -7.26 -4.98
CA ILE A 53 -6.67 -8.29 -5.72
C ILE A 53 -7.48 -9.59 -5.78
N THR A 54 -8.32 -9.84 -4.84
CA THR A 54 -9.13 -11.06 -4.84
C THR A 54 -10.53 -10.83 -5.36
#